data_14989a27d22fdec558b5bf19c90863ce
#
_entry.id   14989a27d22fdec558b5bf19c90863ce
#
_cell.length_a   1.000
_cell.length_b   1.000
_cell.length_c   1.000
_cell.angle_alpha   90.00
_cell.angle_beta   90.00
_cell.angle_gamma   90.00
#
_symmetry.space_group_name_H-M   'P 1'
#
loop_
_entity.id
_entity.type
_entity.pdbx_description
1 polymer ?
#
loop_
_entity_poly.entity_id
_entity_poly.type
_entity_poly.pdbx_seq_one_letter_code
_entity_poly.pdbx_strand_id
1 'polypeptide(L)'
;MKEMIAMVLVGGRGSRLQALTKKTAKPAVPFLGKYKLIDFVLSNLSHSDLDTIGIITQYEPQELMNYIGRGATWDLDKADGGIHFLTPFSTREGEQFQKGTADAIRQHLGFIKRYNPQYVLILSGDHVYKMDYTPLLKLAQDKAYQMVIGTFTPQDDLSRYGVLELAGDTVIGFQEKPEVPLSTCASMGVYVFKTEVLETLLEEKSLVDFGGDVIPAALKQNIHIGSYHFQGYFKDVGTIESLYQTNMDILKDPSLVDLYDYQHHPLYANSANLPPHHIASSKKVTGSMIADGTLILGEVSESVIAHGCIVKDDAVVFRSILHPNVTIGEYAVIDKAIILEDTVIMPKTRLVFDTPTVVDNEMLWSMGGPHD
;
A
#
# COMPACT_ATOMS: atom_id res chain seq x y z
N MET A 1 3.06 25.16 16.68
CA MET A 1 1.86 24.45 16.17
C MET A 1 2.23 23.93 14.80
N LYS A 2 2.09 22.63 14.55
CA LYS A 2 2.33 22.05 13.22
C LYS A 2 1.15 22.40 12.31
N GLU A 3 1.39 22.66 11.04
CA GLU A 3 0.29 22.96 10.10
C GLU A 3 -0.53 21.71 9.81
N MET A 4 0.12 20.61 9.48
CA MET A 4 -0.51 19.29 9.23
C MET A 4 0.37 18.16 9.78
N ILE A 5 -0.26 17.10 10.30
CA ILE A 5 0.39 15.81 10.60
C ILE A 5 -0.31 14.70 9.82
N ALA A 6 0.35 13.56 9.64
CA ALA A 6 -0.23 12.42 8.96
C ALA A 6 -0.54 11.26 9.92
N MET A 7 -1.68 10.61 9.68
CA MET A 7 -2.11 9.37 10.33
C MET A 7 -2.25 8.29 9.25
N VAL A 8 -1.38 7.29 9.27
CA VAL A 8 -1.35 6.20 8.28
C VAL A 8 -1.97 4.95 8.87
N LEU A 9 -3.05 4.49 8.27
CA LEU A 9 -3.78 3.29 8.68
C LEU A 9 -3.16 2.04 8.06
N VAL A 10 -2.60 1.16 8.87
CA VAL A 10 -1.98 -0.11 8.45
C VAL A 10 -2.56 -1.32 9.20
N GLY A 11 -3.78 -1.19 9.71
CA GLY A 11 -4.39 -2.14 10.65
C GLY A 11 -5.25 -3.27 10.04
N GLY A 12 -5.42 -3.36 8.71
CA GLY A 12 -6.26 -4.38 8.09
C GLY A 12 -5.65 -5.79 8.11
N ARG A 13 -6.46 -6.85 8.38
CA ARG A 13 -6.01 -8.26 8.35
C ARG A 13 -5.51 -8.72 6.98
N GLY A 14 -5.86 -8.04 5.89
CA GLY A 14 -5.47 -8.43 4.54
C GLY A 14 -5.97 -9.81 4.11
N SER A 15 -7.03 -10.35 4.72
CA SER A 15 -7.49 -11.74 4.54
C SER A 15 -7.73 -12.15 3.08
N ARG A 16 -8.03 -11.18 2.20
CA ARG A 16 -8.22 -11.41 0.75
C ARG A 16 -6.90 -11.68 0.01
N LEU A 17 -5.75 -11.37 0.61
CA LEU A 17 -4.42 -11.68 0.09
C LEU A 17 -3.91 -13.06 0.58
N GLN A 18 -4.68 -13.77 1.39
CA GLN A 18 -4.44 -15.16 1.81
C GLN A 18 -3.01 -15.40 2.33
N ALA A 19 -2.25 -16.28 1.68
CA ALA A 19 -0.89 -16.65 2.08
C ALA A 19 0.09 -15.45 2.15
N LEU A 20 -0.12 -14.42 1.31
CA LEU A 20 0.71 -13.20 1.28
C LEU A 20 0.71 -12.42 2.61
N THR A 21 -0.41 -12.47 3.35
CA THR A 21 -0.57 -11.73 4.61
C THR A 21 -0.71 -12.64 5.84
N LYS A 22 -0.34 -13.91 5.69
CA LYS A 22 -0.38 -14.89 6.79
C LYS A 22 0.62 -14.57 7.90
N LYS A 23 1.78 -14.01 7.54
CA LYS A 23 2.89 -13.70 8.47
C LYS A 23 3.31 -12.24 8.47
N THR A 24 2.72 -11.41 7.60
CA THR A 24 3.10 -10.01 7.45
C THR A 24 1.88 -9.12 7.26
N ALA A 25 1.97 -7.87 7.70
CA ALA A 25 0.94 -6.85 7.45
C ALA A 25 0.88 -6.52 5.94
N LYS A 26 -0.32 -6.28 5.39
CA LYS A 26 -0.52 -5.96 3.96
C LYS A 26 0.44 -4.85 3.44
N PRO A 27 0.69 -3.74 4.15
CA PRO A 27 1.63 -2.71 3.70
C PRO A 27 3.08 -3.18 3.56
N ALA A 28 3.46 -4.29 4.20
CA ALA A 28 4.80 -4.88 4.10
C ALA A 28 4.95 -5.89 2.96
N VAL A 29 3.90 -6.14 2.17
CA VAL A 29 3.95 -7.05 1.01
C VAL A 29 4.95 -6.52 -0.03
N PRO A 30 5.87 -7.38 -0.54
CA PRO A 30 6.82 -7.00 -1.59
C PRO A 30 6.13 -6.59 -2.89
N PHE A 31 6.69 -5.57 -3.54
CA PHE A 31 6.13 -4.96 -4.74
C PHE A 31 7.23 -4.53 -5.71
N LEU A 32 7.05 -4.74 -7.02
CA LEU A 32 8.01 -4.40 -8.09
C LEU A 32 9.46 -4.87 -7.81
N GLY A 33 9.63 -5.97 -7.09
CA GLY A 33 10.91 -6.60 -6.83
C GLY A 33 11.81 -5.89 -5.81
N LYS A 34 11.65 -4.59 -5.61
CA LYS A 34 12.48 -3.76 -4.72
C LYS A 34 11.69 -3.17 -3.56
N TYR A 35 10.45 -2.78 -3.78
CA TYR A 35 9.62 -2.01 -2.86
C TYR A 35 8.74 -2.89 -1.99
N LYS A 36 8.14 -2.27 -0.96
CA LYS A 36 6.94 -2.73 -0.29
C LYS A 36 5.81 -1.72 -0.53
N LEU A 37 4.54 -2.11 -0.36
CA LEU A 37 3.40 -1.20 -0.61
C LEU A 37 3.49 0.09 0.20
N ILE A 38 3.97 0.02 1.43
CA ILE A 38 4.14 1.18 2.32
C ILE A 38 5.12 2.22 1.80
N ASP A 39 6.08 1.85 0.93
CA ASP A 39 7.10 2.75 0.41
C ASP A 39 6.50 3.89 -0.42
N PHE A 40 5.39 3.64 -1.10
CA PHE A 40 4.65 4.66 -1.85
C PHE A 40 4.14 5.77 -0.93
N VAL A 41 3.48 5.39 0.15
CA VAL A 41 2.90 6.34 1.10
C VAL A 41 3.99 7.11 1.86
N LEU A 42 5.05 6.41 2.32
CA LEU A 42 6.15 7.08 3.03
C LEU A 42 6.93 8.03 2.11
N SER A 43 7.15 7.66 0.84
CA SER A 43 7.77 8.54 -0.14
C SER A 43 6.90 9.76 -0.44
N ASN A 44 5.59 9.58 -0.62
CA ASN A 44 4.64 10.70 -0.81
C ASN A 44 4.66 11.66 0.39
N LEU A 45 4.68 11.14 1.63
CA LEU A 45 4.75 11.95 2.85
C LEU A 45 6.04 12.76 2.92
N SER A 46 7.17 12.12 2.60
CA SER A 46 8.48 12.80 2.55
C SER A 46 8.48 13.96 1.55
N HIS A 47 7.92 13.74 0.36
CA HIS A 47 7.85 14.76 -0.69
C HIS A 47 6.79 15.84 -0.45
N SER A 48 5.89 15.64 0.49
CA SER A 48 4.87 16.62 0.90
C SER A 48 5.29 17.45 2.13
N ASP A 49 6.58 17.42 2.49
CA ASP A 49 7.13 18.12 3.68
C ASP A 49 6.43 17.75 5.00
N LEU A 50 5.87 16.54 5.08
CA LEU A 50 5.21 16.04 6.29
C LEU A 50 6.21 15.27 7.15
N ASP A 51 6.55 15.85 8.28
CA ASP A 51 7.60 15.36 9.17
C ASP A 51 7.09 14.69 10.45
N THR A 52 5.78 14.64 10.68
CA THR A 52 5.17 14.04 11.87
C THR A 52 4.10 13.05 11.46
N ILE A 53 4.37 11.77 11.68
CA ILE A 53 3.60 10.67 11.12
C ILE A 53 3.27 9.66 12.22
N GLY A 54 1.98 9.43 12.44
CA GLY A 54 1.47 8.33 13.26
C GLY A 54 1.12 7.14 12.37
N ILE A 55 1.82 6.02 12.52
CA ILE A 55 1.50 4.77 11.83
C ILE A 55 0.70 3.89 12.77
N ILE A 56 -0.59 3.71 12.48
CA ILE A 56 -1.51 2.93 13.30
C ILE A 56 -1.47 1.48 12.84
N THR A 57 -0.98 0.59 13.72
CA THR A 57 -0.83 -0.84 13.45
C THR A 57 -1.81 -1.65 14.28
N GLN A 58 -2.18 -2.85 13.83
CA GLN A 58 -3.04 -3.76 14.60
C GLN A 58 -2.62 -5.22 14.48
N TYR A 59 -2.35 -5.73 13.28
CA TYR A 59 -2.02 -7.13 13.01
C TYR A 59 -0.59 -7.25 12.50
N GLU A 60 0.14 -8.27 12.99
CA GLU A 60 1.52 -8.60 12.58
C GLU A 60 2.43 -7.37 12.37
N PRO A 61 2.54 -6.45 13.36
CA PRO A 61 3.20 -5.17 13.15
C PRO A 61 4.73 -5.28 13.12
N GLN A 62 5.30 -6.35 13.66
CA GLN A 62 6.74 -6.41 13.96
C GLN A 62 7.62 -6.32 12.71
N GLU A 63 7.28 -7.05 11.64
CA GLU A 63 8.03 -7.01 10.38
C GLU A 63 7.97 -5.61 9.76
N LEU A 64 6.76 -5.01 9.71
CA LEU A 64 6.58 -3.65 9.19
C LEU A 64 7.35 -2.62 10.02
N MET A 65 7.27 -2.70 11.35
CA MET A 65 8.02 -1.81 12.25
C MET A 65 9.53 -1.94 12.07
N ASN A 66 10.04 -3.16 11.94
CA ASN A 66 11.46 -3.40 11.68
C ASN A 66 11.89 -2.86 10.32
N TYR A 67 11.05 -3.01 9.29
CA TYR A 67 11.34 -2.51 7.94
C TYR A 67 11.40 -0.99 7.89
N ILE A 68 10.43 -0.30 8.48
CA ILE A 68 10.36 1.16 8.51
C ILE A 68 11.42 1.74 9.45
N GLY A 69 11.67 1.09 10.60
CA GLY A 69 12.58 1.58 11.63
C GLY A 69 12.21 2.98 12.08
N ARG A 70 13.16 3.92 12.01
CA ARG A 70 12.94 5.33 12.34
C ARG A 70 12.53 6.19 11.14
N GLY A 71 12.45 5.61 9.95
CA GLY A 71 12.09 6.32 8.73
C GLY A 71 13.26 7.01 8.00
N ALA A 72 14.51 6.71 8.36
CA ALA A 72 15.69 7.36 7.78
C ALA A 72 15.77 7.20 6.25
N THR A 73 15.36 6.07 5.72
CA THR A 73 15.32 5.82 4.27
C THR A 73 14.47 6.84 3.51
N TRP A 74 13.39 7.35 4.13
CA TRP A 74 12.46 8.33 3.55
C TRP A 74 12.69 9.75 4.05
N ASP A 75 13.84 10.02 4.75
CA ASP A 75 14.11 11.29 5.41
C ASP A 75 13.03 11.72 6.43
N LEU A 76 12.44 10.73 7.12
CA LEU A 76 11.35 10.91 8.10
C LEU A 76 11.82 10.70 9.56
N ASP A 77 13.13 10.62 9.84
CA ASP A 77 13.68 10.45 11.19
C ASP A 77 13.99 11.78 11.88
N LYS A 78 13.04 12.69 11.85
CA LYS A 78 13.18 14.05 12.38
C LYS A 78 13.23 14.06 13.92
N ALA A 79 14.02 14.99 14.48
CA ALA A 79 14.17 15.15 15.93
C ALA A 79 12.88 15.68 16.60
N ASP A 80 12.14 16.56 15.91
CA ASP A 80 10.84 17.10 16.35
C ASP A 80 9.75 16.61 15.40
N GLY A 81 9.20 15.44 15.68
CA GLY A 81 8.25 14.74 14.82
C GLY A 81 8.73 13.32 14.53
N GLY A 82 8.90 13.00 13.22
CA GLY A 82 9.31 11.68 12.78
C GLY A 82 8.18 10.66 12.75
N ILE A 83 8.55 9.39 12.58
CA ILE A 83 7.60 8.27 12.58
C ILE A 83 7.33 7.78 13.99
N HIS A 84 6.06 7.66 14.32
CA HIS A 84 5.55 7.09 15.56
C HIS A 84 4.65 5.90 15.28
N PHE A 85 5.01 4.73 15.80
CA PHE A 85 4.13 3.57 15.74
C PHE A 85 3.08 3.64 16.84
N LEU A 86 1.83 3.61 16.45
CA LEU A 86 0.66 3.70 17.30
C LEU A 86 -0.01 2.31 17.33
N THR A 87 0.37 1.52 18.33
CA THR A 87 -0.14 0.16 18.51
C THR A 87 -1.41 0.17 19.37
N PRO A 88 -2.31 -0.82 19.22
CA PRO A 88 -3.39 -1.01 20.17
C PRO A 88 -2.84 -1.11 21.59
N PHE A 89 -3.55 -0.55 22.55
CA PHE A 89 -3.18 -0.64 23.96
C PHE A 89 -4.26 -1.38 24.74
N SER A 90 -3.83 -2.16 25.73
CA SER A 90 -4.73 -2.75 26.70
C SER A 90 -5.03 -1.75 27.80
N THR A 91 -6.31 -1.55 28.10
CA THR A 91 -6.77 -0.82 29.28
C THR A 91 -7.03 -1.79 30.42
N ARG A 92 -7.33 -1.27 31.62
CA ARG A 92 -7.79 -2.10 32.73
C ARG A 92 -9.07 -2.88 32.43
N GLU A 93 -9.81 -2.49 31.38
CA GLU A 93 -11.06 -3.11 30.92
C GLU A 93 -10.84 -4.19 29.85
N GLY A 94 -9.57 -4.42 29.41
CA GLY A 94 -9.19 -5.43 28.42
C GLY A 94 -8.51 -4.86 27.17
N GLU A 95 -8.22 -5.74 26.21
CA GLU A 95 -7.65 -5.36 24.92
C GLU A 95 -8.71 -4.64 24.07
N GLN A 96 -8.35 -3.46 23.57
CA GLN A 96 -9.20 -2.69 22.67
C GLN A 96 -8.71 -2.82 21.23
N PHE A 97 -9.20 -3.83 20.53
CA PHE A 97 -9.02 -3.91 19.07
C PHE A 97 -9.80 -2.80 18.38
N GLN A 98 -9.17 -2.20 17.37
CA GLN A 98 -9.80 -1.18 16.53
C GLN A 98 -10.94 -1.84 15.72
N LYS A 99 -12.13 -1.26 15.80
CA LYS A 99 -13.34 -1.79 15.15
C LYS A 99 -13.46 -1.38 13.70
N GLY A 100 -12.76 -0.32 13.31
CA GLY A 100 -12.72 0.23 11.96
C GLY A 100 -11.75 1.41 11.87
N THR A 101 -11.72 2.04 10.72
CA THR A 101 -10.74 3.08 10.37
C THR A 101 -10.89 4.34 11.21
N ALA A 102 -12.11 4.79 11.49
CA ALA A 102 -12.38 5.96 12.33
C ALA A 102 -12.12 5.65 13.82
N ASP A 103 -12.47 4.44 14.28
CA ASP A 103 -12.18 4.01 15.64
C ASP A 103 -10.66 3.92 15.89
N ALA A 104 -9.88 3.52 14.91
CA ALA A 104 -8.42 3.51 14.96
C ALA A 104 -7.85 4.91 15.23
N ILE A 105 -8.32 5.93 14.52
CA ILE A 105 -7.91 7.32 14.76
C ILE A 105 -8.38 7.80 16.14
N ARG A 106 -9.62 7.49 16.53
CA ARG A 106 -10.20 7.87 17.84
C ARG A 106 -9.34 7.38 19.01
N GLN A 107 -8.88 6.14 18.96
CA GLN A 107 -8.03 5.58 20.00
C GLN A 107 -6.69 6.33 20.14
N HIS A 108 -6.26 7.02 19.08
CA HIS A 108 -4.99 7.75 19.03
C HIS A 108 -5.14 9.28 18.99
N LEU A 109 -6.30 9.83 19.35
CA LEU A 109 -6.50 11.30 19.45
C LEU A 109 -5.49 11.98 20.38
N GLY A 110 -4.99 11.28 21.39
CA GLY A 110 -3.94 11.78 22.28
C GLY A 110 -2.64 12.13 21.54
N PHE A 111 -2.30 11.40 20.47
CA PHE A 111 -1.17 11.73 19.61
C PHE A 111 -1.43 13.03 18.82
N ILE A 112 -2.61 13.18 18.24
CA ILE A 112 -3.00 14.39 17.51
C ILE A 112 -2.97 15.61 18.44
N LYS A 113 -3.58 15.52 19.64
CA LYS A 113 -3.60 16.57 20.66
C LYS A 113 -2.20 16.97 21.13
N ARG A 114 -1.27 16.04 21.22
CA ARG A 114 0.12 16.32 21.61
C ARG A 114 0.82 17.29 20.67
N TYR A 115 0.60 17.14 19.35
CA TYR A 115 1.21 18.02 18.33
C TYR A 115 0.35 19.24 18.01
N ASN A 116 -0.95 19.20 18.34
CA ASN A 116 -1.92 20.28 18.14
C ASN A 116 -1.84 20.89 16.73
N PRO A 117 -1.96 20.07 15.65
CA PRO A 117 -1.90 20.56 14.28
C PRO A 117 -3.19 21.31 13.90
N GLN A 118 -3.11 22.13 12.84
CA GLN A 118 -4.34 22.74 12.27
C GLN A 118 -5.14 21.71 11.46
N TYR A 119 -4.45 20.81 10.76
CA TYR A 119 -5.03 19.77 9.92
C TYR A 119 -4.44 18.41 10.22
N VAL A 120 -5.23 17.37 9.95
CA VAL A 120 -4.82 15.95 10.02
C VAL A 120 -5.05 15.32 8.67
N LEU A 121 -3.97 14.79 8.07
CA LEU A 121 -4.03 13.96 6.87
C LEU A 121 -4.21 12.50 7.29
N ILE A 122 -5.20 11.81 6.75
CA ILE A 122 -5.48 10.39 7.02
C ILE A 122 -5.29 9.61 5.73
N LEU A 123 -4.50 8.54 5.78
CA LEU A 123 -4.08 7.74 4.63
C LEU A 123 -4.21 6.24 4.93
N SER A 124 -4.44 5.45 3.89
CA SER A 124 -4.19 4.00 3.92
C SER A 124 -2.75 3.70 3.53
N GLY A 125 -2.10 2.76 4.23
CA GLY A 125 -0.70 2.39 4.01
C GLY A 125 -0.47 1.33 2.93
N ASP A 126 -1.49 0.96 2.15
CA ASP A 126 -1.50 -0.21 1.26
C ASP A 126 -1.96 0.09 -0.18
N HIS A 127 -2.05 1.37 -0.55
CA HIS A 127 -2.39 1.81 -1.89
C HIS A 127 -1.14 2.17 -2.71
N VAL A 128 -1.21 1.96 -4.02
CA VAL A 128 -0.13 2.26 -4.97
C VAL A 128 -0.49 3.52 -5.76
N TYR A 129 0.22 4.62 -5.49
CA TYR A 129 0.13 5.90 -6.19
C TYR A 129 1.29 6.82 -5.81
N LYS A 130 1.63 7.79 -6.66
CA LYS A 130 2.57 8.88 -6.34
C LYS A 130 1.82 10.20 -6.29
N MET A 131 1.89 10.91 -5.17
CA MET A 131 1.11 12.13 -4.95
C MET A 131 1.81 13.05 -3.94
N ASP A 132 1.79 14.34 -4.23
CA ASP A 132 2.04 15.40 -3.27
C ASP A 132 0.72 15.76 -2.58
N TYR A 133 0.70 15.76 -1.25
CA TYR A 133 -0.50 16.09 -0.46
C TYR A 133 -0.66 17.59 -0.18
N THR A 134 0.34 18.41 -0.50
CA THR A 134 0.28 19.87 -0.31
C THR A 134 -0.92 20.52 -1.02
N PRO A 135 -1.29 20.12 -2.27
CA PRO A 135 -2.46 20.69 -2.94
C PRO A 135 -3.80 20.42 -2.23
N LEU A 136 -3.95 19.30 -1.51
CA LEU A 136 -5.16 19.01 -0.73
C LEU A 136 -5.29 19.98 0.45
N LEU A 137 -4.18 20.19 1.17
CA LEU A 137 -4.13 21.16 2.26
C LEU A 137 -4.43 22.56 1.75
N LYS A 138 -3.82 22.98 0.65
CA LYS A 138 -4.04 24.29 0.03
C LYS A 138 -5.50 24.48 -0.38
N LEU A 139 -6.13 23.45 -0.97
CA LEU A 139 -7.55 23.50 -1.31
C LEU A 139 -8.43 23.69 -0.06
N ALA A 140 -8.10 22.99 1.05
CA ALA A 140 -8.82 23.16 2.32
C ALA A 140 -8.73 24.59 2.85
N GLN A 141 -7.54 25.21 2.76
CA GLN A 141 -7.29 26.56 3.23
C GLN A 141 -7.95 27.62 2.33
N ASP A 142 -7.68 27.58 1.02
CA ASP A 142 -8.11 28.59 0.05
C ASP A 142 -9.65 28.70 -0.04
N LYS A 143 -10.35 27.55 0.09
CA LYS A 143 -11.82 27.48 0.02
C LYS A 143 -12.50 27.29 1.37
N ALA A 144 -11.74 27.35 2.46
CA ALA A 144 -12.24 27.15 3.82
C ALA A 144 -13.02 25.84 4.01
N TYR A 145 -12.62 24.76 3.29
CA TYR A 145 -13.18 23.44 3.50
C TYR A 145 -12.77 22.91 4.88
N GLN A 146 -13.71 22.29 5.57
CA GLN A 146 -13.50 21.67 6.88
C GLN A 146 -12.95 20.26 6.73
N MET A 147 -13.19 19.65 5.57
CA MET A 147 -12.67 18.37 5.14
C MET A 147 -12.38 18.42 3.64
N VAL A 148 -11.31 17.74 3.17
CA VAL A 148 -11.07 17.51 1.74
C VAL A 148 -10.84 16.01 1.53
N ILE A 149 -11.49 15.48 0.50
CA ILE A 149 -11.35 14.08 0.07
C ILE A 149 -10.52 14.03 -1.20
N GLY A 150 -9.43 13.25 -1.20
CA GLY A 150 -8.72 12.87 -2.43
C GLY A 150 -9.58 11.92 -3.25
N THR A 151 -9.81 12.25 -4.51
CA THR A 151 -10.69 11.51 -5.42
C THR A 151 -9.99 11.16 -6.73
N PHE A 152 -10.49 10.17 -7.44
CA PHE A 152 -10.00 9.76 -8.75
C PHE A 152 -11.14 9.16 -9.58
N THR A 153 -10.89 8.89 -10.86
CA THR A 153 -11.83 8.18 -11.74
C THR A 153 -11.30 6.76 -11.99
N PRO A 154 -11.86 5.72 -11.34
CA PRO A 154 -11.47 4.33 -11.58
C PRO A 154 -11.74 3.89 -13.02
N GLN A 155 -10.87 3.02 -13.55
CA GLN A 155 -11.10 2.29 -14.80
C GLN A 155 -11.71 0.91 -14.56
N ASP A 156 -11.80 0.49 -13.30
CA ASP A 156 -12.36 -0.77 -12.84
C ASP A 156 -13.72 -0.55 -12.14
N ASP A 157 -14.23 -1.60 -11.49
CA ASP A 157 -15.54 -1.62 -10.86
C ASP A 157 -15.67 -0.61 -9.71
N LEU A 158 -16.52 0.40 -9.89
CA LEU A 158 -16.84 1.45 -8.92
C LEU A 158 -17.46 0.91 -7.62
N SER A 159 -18.09 -0.26 -7.65
CA SER A 159 -18.69 -0.87 -6.45
C SER A 159 -17.69 -1.24 -5.36
N ARG A 160 -16.39 -1.14 -5.66
CA ARG A 160 -15.31 -1.38 -4.71
C ARG A 160 -14.94 -0.17 -3.86
N TYR A 161 -15.39 1.03 -4.26
CA TYR A 161 -14.97 2.32 -3.70
C TYR A 161 -16.15 3.08 -3.08
N GLY A 162 -15.83 4.03 -2.22
CA GLY A 162 -16.77 5.09 -1.87
C GLY A 162 -16.93 6.04 -3.07
N VAL A 163 -18.17 6.31 -3.49
CA VAL A 163 -18.50 7.14 -4.66
C VAL A 163 -19.05 8.49 -4.21
N LEU A 164 -18.54 9.57 -4.79
CA LEU A 164 -18.92 10.94 -4.44
C LEU A 164 -19.82 11.58 -5.48
N GLU A 165 -20.82 12.31 -5.02
CA GLU A 165 -21.59 13.25 -5.83
C GLU A 165 -21.07 14.65 -5.60
N LEU A 166 -20.77 15.40 -6.68
CA LEU A 166 -20.11 16.69 -6.63
C LEU A 166 -20.95 17.80 -7.24
N ALA A 167 -20.89 18.99 -6.62
CA ALA A 167 -21.32 20.27 -7.22
C ALA A 167 -20.07 21.15 -7.37
N GLY A 168 -19.48 21.13 -8.57
CA GLY A 168 -18.12 21.67 -8.78
C GLY A 168 -17.10 20.84 -8.03
N ASP A 169 -16.35 21.42 -7.12
CA ASP A 169 -15.40 20.74 -6.23
C ASP A 169 -15.95 20.52 -4.81
N THR A 170 -17.23 20.81 -4.57
CA THR A 170 -17.89 20.55 -3.30
C THR A 170 -18.61 19.21 -3.32
N VAL A 171 -18.40 18.40 -2.28
CA VAL A 171 -19.06 17.11 -2.08
C VAL A 171 -20.47 17.36 -1.55
N ILE A 172 -21.49 16.89 -2.27
CA ILE A 172 -22.90 17.00 -1.91
C ILE A 172 -23.55 15.66 -1.57
N GLY A 173 -22.91 14.55 -1.93
CA GLY A 173 -23.38 13.19 -1.63
C GLY A 173 -22.25 12.19 -1.58
N PHE A 174 -22.48 11.08 -0.87
CA PHE A 174 -21.52 9.97 -0.74
C PHE A 174 -22.26 8.63 -0.61
N GLN A 175 -21.74 7.62 -1.32
CA GLN A 175 -22.22 6.24 -1.28
C GLN A 175 -21.04 5.31 -1.00
N GLU A 176 -21.09 4.53 0.06
CA GLU A 176 -20.06 3.50 0.34
C GLU A 176 -20.36 2.24 -0.45
N LYS A 177 -19.46 1.89 -1.36
CA LYS A 177 -19.48 0.66 -2.18
C LYS A 177 -20.84 0.36 -2.79
N PRO A 178 -21.43 1.28 -3.57
CA PRO A 178 -22.78 1.11 -4.10
C PRO A 178 -22.83 0.05 -5.22
N GLU A 179 -23.90 -0.73 -5.27
CA GLU A 179 -24.17 -1.61 -6.41
C GLU A 179 -24.46 -0.81 -7.69
N VAL A 180 -25.10 0.35 -7.54
CA VAL A 180 -25.38 1.29 -8.63
C VAL A 180 -24.81 2.66 -8.27
N PRO A 181 -23.61 3.01 -8.78
CA PRO A 181 -22.96 4.28 -8.46
C PRO A 181 -23.67 5.47 -9.12
N LEU A 182 -23.80 6.59 -8.39
CA LEU A 182 -24.41 7.84 -8.87
C LEU A 182 -23.44 8.69 -9.70
N SER A 183 -22.15 8.42 -9.62
CA SER A 183 -21.12 9.15 -10.37
C SER A 183 -19.93 8.25 -10.69
N THR A 184 -18.94 8.77 -11.43
CA THR A 184 -17.67 8.10 -11.71
C THR A 184 -16.54 8.56 -10.78
N CYS A 185 -16.82 9.45 -9.82
CA CYS A 185 -15.83 10.01 -8.90
C CYS A 185 -15.73 9.13 -7.65
N ALA A 186 -14.57 8.48 -7.46
CA ALA A 186 -14.32 7.58 -6.34
C ALA A 186 -13.36 8.19 -5.31
N SER A 187 -13.54 7.83 -4.05
CA SER A 187 -12.63 8.19 -2.96
C SER A 187 -11.35 7.35 -3.02
N MET A 188 -10.20 8.00 -2.86
CA MET A 188 -8.90 7.35 -2.70
C MET A 188 -8.65 6.84 -1.26
N GLY A 189 -9.54 7.14 -0.30
CA GLY A 189 -9.23 6.92 1.12
C GLY A 189 -8.16 7.88 1.66
N VAL A 190 -7.99 9.02 1.03
CA VAL A 190 -7.08 10.11 1.41
C VAL A 190 -7.93 11.28 1.89
N TYR A 191 -7.78 11.68 3.15
CA TYR A 191 -8.60 12.70 3.78
C TYR A 191 -7.75 13.74 4.48
N VAL A 192 -8.05 15.03 4.27
CA VAL A 192 -7.52 16.13 5.07
C VAL A 192 -8.68 16.71 5.90
N PHE A 193 -8.54 16.70 7.21
CA PHE A 193 -9.54 17.27 8.13
C PHE A 193 -8.96 18.47 8.86
N LYS A 194 -9.77 19.51 9.10
CA LYS A 194 -9.52 20.40 10.22
C LYS A 194 -9.55 19.61 11.52
N THR A 195 -8.56 19.80 12.38
CA THR A 195 -8.40 19.01 13.60
C THR A 195 -9.63 19.09 14.51
N GLU A 196 -10.18 20.28 14.72
CA GLU A 196 -11.38 20.51 15.54
C GLU A 196 -12.61 19.74 15.02
N VAL A 197 -12.76 19.64 13.68
CA VAL A 197 -13.88 18.95 13.05
C VAL A 197 -13.71 17.43 13.20
N LEU A 198 -12.49 16.93 13.00
CA LEU A 198 -12.17 15.51 13.20
C LEU A 198 -12.44 15.10 14.66
N GLU A 199 -11.98 15.88 15.62
CA GLU A 199 -12.19 15.59 17.05
C GLU A 199 -13.68 15.56 17.37
N THR A 200 -14.45 16.55 16.94
CA THR A 200 -15.91 16.63 17.16
C THR A 200 -16.64 15.41 16.58
N LEU A 201 -16.34 15.03 15.32
CA LEU A 201 -16.96 13.86 14.70
C LEU A 201 -16.61 12.57 15.46
N LEU A 202 -15.37 12.43 15.91
CA LEU A 202 -14.91 11.24 16.62
C LEU A 202 -15.35 11.14 18.09
N GLU A 203 -16.00 12.17 18.67
CA GLU A 203 -16.70 12.06 19.95
C GLU A 203 -17.86 11.06 19.88
N GLU A 204 -18.49 10.93 18.74
CA GLU A 204 -19.56 9.97 18.50
C GLU A 204 -18.99 8.56 18.29
N LYS A 205 -19.10 7.71 19.32
CA LYS A 205 -18.54 6.36 19.36
C LYS A 205 -19.17 5.37 18.35
N SER A 206 -20.32 5.69 17.80
CA SER A 206 -21.01 4.89 16.79
C SER A 206 -20.34 5.01 15.41
N LEU A 207 -19.58 6.09 15.15
CA LEU A 207 -18.84 6.28 13.90
C LEU A 207 -17.57 5.43 13.93
N VAL A 208 -17.58 4.33 13.21
CA VAL A 208 -16.52 3.30 13.23
C VAL A 208 -15.61 3.40 12.01
N ASP A 209 -16.17 3.65 10.84
CA ASP A 209 -15.47 3.76 9.57
C ASP A 209 -15.60 5.14 8.93
N PHE A 210 -14.56 5.59 8.20
CA PHE A 210 -14.64 6.88 7.51
C PHE A 210 -15.66 6.87 6.38
N GLY A 211 -15.63 5.86 5.50
CA GLY A 211 -16.55 5.76 4.36
C GLY A 211 -17.99 5.49 4.80
N GLY A 212 -18.21 4.45 5.62
CA GLY A 212 -19.55 4.03 6.03
C GLY A 212 -20.25 4.99 7.00
N ASP A 213 -19.49 5.67 7.86
CA ASP A 213 -20.07 6.39 8.98
C ASP A 213 -19.70 7.90 9.01
N VAL A 214 -18.39 8.21 9.00
CA VAL A 214 -17.92 9.60 9.25
C VAL A 214 -18.31 10.54 8.12
N ILE A 215 -18.09 10.18 6.85
CA ILE A 215 -18.42 11.04 5.71
C ILE A 215 -19.92 11.28 5.63
N PRO A 216 -20.81 10.25 5.71
CA PRO A 216 -22.24 10.48 5.78
C PRO A 216 -22.69 11.36 6.96
N ALA A 217 -22.08 11.18 8.15
CA ALA A 217 -22.37 12.00 9.32
C ALA A 217 -21.94 13.46 9.12
N ALA A 218 -20.76 13.69 8.54
CA ALA A 218 -20.25 15.01 8.21
C ALA A 218 -21.17 15.76 7.24
N LEU A 219 -21.68 15.09 6.19
CA LEU A 219 -22.64 15.65 5.25
C LEU A 219 -23.96 16.02 5.94
N LYS A 220 -24.49 15.16 6.82
CA LYS A 220 -25.71 15.43 7.61
C LYS A 220 -25.55 16.63 8.55
N GLN A 221 -24.35 16.85 9.07
CA GLN A 221 -24.02 18.00 9.93
C GLN A 221 -23.67 19.26 9.14
N ASN A 222 -23.85 19.27 7.82
CA ASN A 222 -23.52 20.37 6.91
C ASN A 222 -22.03 20.79 6.99
N ILE A 223 -21.13 19.88 7.28
CA ILE A 223 -19.70 20.12 7.20
C ILE A 223 -19.33 20.36 5.74
N HIS A 224 -18.60 21.46 5.49
CA HIS A 224 -18.20 21.87 4.16
C HIS A 224 -17.03 20.99 3.67
N ILE A 225 -17.33 20.07 2.72
CA ILE A 225 -16.39 19.05 2.23
C ILE A 225 -15.99 19.37 0.79
N GLY A 226 -14.67 19.45 0.54
CA GLY A 226 -14.10 19.61 -0.79
C GLY A 226 -13.65 18.28 -1.38
N SER A 227 -13.55 18.23 -2.71
CA SER A 227 -12.97 17.13 -3.48
C SER A 227 -11.73 17.61 -4.22
N TYR A 228 -10.60 16.91 -4.03
CA TYR A 228 -9.40 17.11 -4.81
C TYR A 228 -9.26 15.95 -5.80
N HIS A 229 -9.40 16.22 -7.10
CA HIS A 229 -9.33 15.18 -8.13
C HIS A 229 -7.88 14.89 -8.53
N PHE A 230 -7.39 13.68 -8.19
CA PHE A 230 -6.08 13.17 -8.54
C PHE A 230 -6.09 12.62 -9.97
N GLN A 231 -5.11 13.03 -10.77
CA GLN A 231 -4.99 12.67 -12.21
C GLN A 231 -3.92 11.61 -12.49
N GLY A 232 -3.35 10.98 -11.46
CA GLY A 232 -2.32 9.96 -11.58
C GLY A 232 -2.87 8.53 -11.54
N TYR A 233 -1.96 7.57 -11.65
CA TYR A 233 -2.27 6.17 -11.43
C TYR A 233 -2.58 5.91 -9.96
N PHE A 234 -3.72 5.27 -9.69
CA PHE A 234 -4.13 4.86 -8.34
C PHE A 234 -4.68 3.44 -8.36
N LYS A 235 -4.20 2.60 -7.43
CA LYS A 235 -4.73 1.24 -7.22
C LYS A 235 -4.80 0.88 -5.74
N ASP A 236 -5.97 0.39 -5.32
CA ASP A 236 -6.13 -0.38 -4.08
C ASP A 236 -5.74 -1.83 -4.35
N VAL A 237 -4.63 -2.26 -3.77
CA VAL A 237 -4.10 -3.62 -3.93
C VAL A 237 -4.74 -4.54 -2.89
N GLY A 238 -6.04 -4.77 -3.01
CA GLY A 238 -6.84 -5.51 -2.02
C GLY A 238 -6.97 -7.02 -2.25
N THR A 239 -6.57 -7.53 -3.42
CA THR A 239 -6.70 -8.95 -3.79
C THR A 239 -5.43 -9.45 -4.49
N ILE A 240 -5.23 -10.77 -4.57
CA ILE A 240 -4.12 -11.40 -5.31
C ILE A 240 -4.11 -10.92 -6.77
N GLU A 241 -5.26 -10.93 -7.41
CA GLU A 241 -5.42 -10.47 -8.80
C GLU A 241 -5.01 -9.00 -8.94
N SER A 242 -5.48 -8.11 -8.06
CA SER A 242 -5.14 -6.70 -8.06
C SER A 242 -3.64 -6.47 -7.83
N LEU A 243 -3.02 -7.21 -6.89
CA LEU A 243 -1.57 -7.14 -6.65
C LEU A 243 -0.78 -7.56 -7.88
N TYR A 244 -1.14 -8.69 -8.48
CA TYR A 244 -0.50 -9.20 -9.69
C TYR A 244 -0.63 -8.22 -10.84
N GLN A 245 -1.86 -7.78 -11.14
CA GLN A 245 -2.13 -6.88 -12.26
C GLN A 245 -1.42 -5.55 -12.10
N THR A 246 -1.39 -4.98 -10.89
CA THR A 246 -0.68 -3.72 -10.61
C THR A 246 0.83 -3.84 -10.85
N ASN A 247 1.45 -4.97 -10.47
CA ASN A 247 2.85 -5.25 -10.79
C ASN A 247 3.06 -5.33 -12.32
N MET A 248 2.18 -6.03 -13.05
CA MET A 248 2.28 -6.21 -14.50
C MET A 248 2.01 -4.91 -15.27
N ASP A 249 1.07 -4.08 -14.81
CA ASP A 249 0.78 -2.78 -15.42
C ASP A 249 2.02 -1.88 -15.36
N ILE A 250 2.64 -1.75 -14.18
CA ILE A 250 3.83 -0.91 -14.00
C ILE A 250 5.07 -1.53 -14.65
N LEU A 251 5.19 -2.86 -14.67
CA LEU A 251 6.25 -3.54 -15.41
C LEU A 251 6.17 -3.19 -16.91
N LYS A 252 4.97 -3.18 -17.46
CA LYS A 252 4.71 -2.86 -18.87
C LYS A 252 4.89 -1.38 -19.17
N ASP A 253 4.43 -0.52 -18.29
CA ASP A 253 4.53 0.93 -18.39
C ASP A 253 4.95 1.59 -17.07
N PRO A 254 6.27 1.71 -16.82
CA PRO A 254 6.77 2.32 -15.59
C PRO A 254 6.41 3.81 -15.44
N SER A 255 5.97 4.48 -16.52
CA SER A 255 5.56 5.89 -16.46
C SER A 255 4.23 6.10 -15.73
N LEU A 256 3.43 5.04 -15.51
CA LEU A 256 2.20 5.11 -14.73
C LEU A 256 2.42 5.68 -13.32
N VAL A 257 3.58 5.37 -12.73
CA VAL A 257 3.99 5.87 -11.40
C VAL A 257 5.30 6.67 -11.47
N ASP A 258 5.70 7.15 -12.66
CA ASP A 258 6.97 7.84 -12.87
C ASP A 258 8.13 7.16 -12.10
N LEU A 259 8.25 5.84 -12.28
CA LEU A 259 9.12 4.99 -11.46
C LEU A 259 10.60 5.43 -11.52
N TYR A 260 11.01 6.00 -12.66
CA TYR A 260 12.40 6.43 -12.91
C TYR A 260 12.60 7.95 -12.76
N ASP A 261 11.67 8.67 -12.16
CA ASP A 261 11.89 10.07 -11.78
C ASP A 261 12.70 10.15 -10.48
N TYR A 262 14.02 10.19 -10.64
CA TYR A 262 14.97 10.30 -9.49
C TYR A 262 15.19 11.73 -9.02
N GLN A 263 14.76 12.73 -9.78
CA GLN A 263 15.12 14.12 -9.53
C GLN A 263 14.04 14.88 -8.77
N HIS A 264 12.78 14.61 -9.05
CA HIS A 264 11.70 15.41 -8.51
C HIS A 264 10.90 14.67 -7.43
N HIS A 265 10.57 13.40 -7.66
CA HIS A 265 9.73 12.62 -6.75
C HIS A 265 10.18 11.15 -6.71
N PRO A 266 11.42 10.85 -6.26
CA PRO A 266 11.92 9.49 -6.19
C PRO A 266 11.08 8.62 -5.25
N LEU A 267 10.90 7.36 -5.62
CA LEU A 267 10.32 6.35 -4.75
C LEU A 267 11.45 5.73 -3.91
N TYR A 268 11.42 5.95 -2.61
CA TYR A 268 12.39 5.41 -1.66
C TYR A 268 11.99 4.02 -1.20
N ALA A 269 12.97 3.17 -0.89
CA ALA A 269 12.77 1.87 -0.29
C ALA A 269 13.95 1.49 0.59
N ASN A 270 13.68 0.80 1.67
CA ASN A 270 14.75 0.18 2.47
C ASN A 270 15.25 -1.05 1.72
N SER A 271 16.40 -0.95 1.06
CA SER A 271 16.96 -2.00 0.22
C SER A 271 17.99 -2.84 0.97
N ALA A 272 17.99 -4.14 0.72
CA ALA A 272 19.05 -5.02 1.17
C ALA A 272 20.39 -4.59 0.53
N ASN A 273 21.48 -4.64 1.30
CA ASN A 273 22.82 -4.36 0.79
C ASN A 273 23.36 -5.61 0.07
N LEU A 274 22.95 -5.82 -1.16
CA LEU A 274 23.27 -6.97 -1.99
C LEU A 274 24.12 -6.57 -3.19
N PRO A 275 24.91 -7.51 -3.78
CA PRO A 275 25.65 -7.24 -5.00
C PRO A 275 24.69 -6.96 -6.17
N PRO A 276 25.16 -6.34 -7.26
CA PRO A 276 24.37 -6.21 -8.48
C PRO A 276 23.86 -7.57 -8.98
N HIS A 277 22.72 -7.57 -9.68
CA HIS A 277 22.24 -8.78 -10.33
C HIS A 277 23.22 -9.26 -11.42
N HIS A 278 23.26 -10.58 -11.66
CA HIS A 278 24.04 -11.19 -12.73
C HIS A 278 23.15 -12.01 -13.66
N ILE A 279 23.25 -11.76 -14.96
CA ILE A 279 22.55 -12.51 -16.02
C ILE A 279 23.60 -13.20 -16.86
N ALA A 280 23.55 -14.55 -16.95
CA ALA A 280 24.47 -15.30 -17.78
C ALA A 280 24.32 -14.94 -19.28
N SER A 281 25.43 -14.73 -19.98
CA SER A 281 25.48 -14.18 -21.34
C SER A 281 24.73 -15.01 -22.40
N SER A 282 24.52 -16.30 -22.16
CA SER A 282 23.77 -17.20 -23.04
C SER A 282 22.26 -17.17 -22.81
N LYS A 283 21.78 -16.43 -21.79
CA LYS A 283 20.39 -16.48 -21.38
C LYS A 283 19.62 -15.23 -21.78
N LYS A 284 18.31 -15.38 -21.90
CA LYS A 284 17.41 -14.34 -22.39
C LYS A 284 16.57 -13.79 -21.26
N VAL A 285 16.68 -12.47 -21.04
CA VAL A 285 15.79 -11.70 -20.17
C VAL A 285 15.06 -10.65 -21.01
N THR A 286 13.73 -10.64 -21.00
CA THR A 286 12.91 -9.73 -21.78
C THR A 286 11.75 -9.17 -20.98
N GLY A 287 11.50 -7.86 -21.07
CA GLY A 287 10.32 -7.22 -20.48
C GLY A 287 10.17 -7.46 -18.97
N SER A 288 11.28 -7.52 -18.24
CA SER A 288 11.30 -7.93 -16.84
C SER A 288 12.03 -6.93 -15.95
N MET A 289 11.63 -6.83 -14.68
CA MET A 289 12.36 -6.09 -13.65
C MET A 289 13.15 -7.08 -12.78
N ILE A 290 14.45 -6.81 -12.62
CA ILE A 290 15.38 -7.68 -11.86
C ILE A 290 16.05 -6.84 -10.78
N ALA A 291 15.85 -7.23 -9.52
CA ALA A 291 16.46 -6.55 -8.38
C ALA A 291 17.88 -7.07 -8.06
N ASP A 292 18.57 -6.33 -7.19
CA ASP A 292 19.94 -6.64 -6.75
C ASP A 292 20.07 -8.02 -6.10
N GLY A 293 21.27 -8.61 -6.14
CA GLY A 293 21.56 -9.94 -5.58
C GLY A 293 20.99 -11.11 -6.37
N THR A 294 20.33 -10.85 -7.50
CA THR A 294 19.67 -11.89 -8.30
C THR A 294 20.65 -12.55 -9.27
N LEU A 295 20.61 -13.87 -9.36
CA LEU A 295 21.40 -14.67 -10.30
C LEU A 295 20.48 -15.35 -11.32
N ILE A 296 20.57 -14.96 -12.59
CA ILE A 296 19.79 -15.53 -13.69
C ILE A 296 20.66 -16.42 -14.57
N LEU A 297 20.51 -17.73 -14.47
CA LEU A 297 21.14 -18.75 -15.31
C LEU A 297 20.12 -19.39 -16.27
N GLY A 298 18.84 -19.17 -16.08
CA GLY A 298 17.71 -19.59 -16.91
C GLY A 298 17.16 -18.47 -17.81
N GLU A 299 15.92 -18.60 -18.25
CA GLU A 299 15.19 -17.60 -19.03
C GLU A 299 14.12 -16.92 -18.19
N VAL A 300 14.01 -15.58 -18.32
CA VAL A 300 13.03 -14.78 -17.60
C VAL A 300 12.37 -13.81 -18.57
N SER A 301 11.04 -13.80 -18.61
CA SER A 301 10.30 -12.86 -19.46
C SER A 301 9.01 -12.38 -18.81
N GLU A 302 8.67 -11.12 -19.06
CA GLU A 302 7.47 -10.46 -18.54
C GLU A 302 7.25 -10.69 -17.02
N SER A 303 8.34 -10.63 -16.24
CA SER A 303 8.33 -11.04 -14.84
C SER A 303 8.98 -9.99 -13.92
N VAL A 304 8.59 -10.01 -12.65
CA VAL A 304 9.19 -9.19 -11.60
C VAL A 304 9.97 -10.10 -10.66
N ILE A 305 11.29 -9.90 -10.59
CA ILE A 305 12.18 -10.73 -9.78
C ILE A 305 12.75 -9.89 -8.65
N ALA A 306 12.38 -10.22 -7.41
CA ALA A 306 12.84 -9.52 -6.23
C ALA A 306 14.31 -9.88 -5.90
N HIS A 307 14.87 -9.17 -4.94
CA HIS A 307 16.27 -9.31 -4.55
C HIS A 307 16.61 -10.72 -4.05
N GLY A 308 17.86 -11.13 -4.29
CA GLY A 308 18.40 -12.39 -3.80
C GLY A 308 17.88 -13.66 -4.48
N CYS A 309 17.08 -13.54 -5.55
CA CYS A 309 16.53 -14.69 -6.25
C CYS A 309 17.60 -15.44 -7.10
N ILE A 310 17.40 -16.72 -7.28
CA ILE A 310 18.24 -17.57 -8.15
C ILE A 310 17.34 -18.30 -9.14
N VAL A 311 17.54 -18.06 -10.43
CA VAL A 311 16.91 -18.83 -11.52
C VAL A 311 17.98 -19.71 -12.13
N LYS A 312 17.94 -21.03 -11.87
CA LYS A 312 18.97 -21.97 -12.29
C LYS A 312 18.91 -22.30 -13.79
N ASP A 313 19.90 -23.07 -14.26
CA ASP A 313 20.06 -23.42 -15.67
C ASP A 313 18.80 -24.06 -16.27
N ASP A 314 18.47 -23.58 -17.50
CA ASP A 314 17.34 -24.06 -18.29
C ASP A 314 15.96 -23.95 -17.61
N ALA A 315 15.86 -23.26 -16.47
CA ALA A 315 14.58 -22.87 -15.91
C ALA A 315 13.97 -21.74 -16.73
N VAL A 316 12.64 -21.71 -16.78
CA VAL A 316 11.85 -20.69 -17.50
C VAL A 316 10.86 -20.03 -16.54
N VAL A 317 10.96 -18.72 -16.41
CA VAL A 317 10.03 -17.89 -15.61
C VAL A 317 9.34 -16.92 -16.54
N PHE A 318 8.02 -17.02 -16.62
CA PHE A 318 7.21 -16.21 -17.52
C PHE A 318 6.01 -15.62 -16.76
N ARG A 319 5.69 -14.34 -17.00
CA ARG A 319 4.55 -13.62 -16.40
C ARG A 319 4.37 -13.89 -14.91
N SER A 320 5.47 -13.84 -14.15
CA SER A 320 5.47 -14.27 -12.74
C SER A 320 6.14 -13.23 -11.84
N ILE A 321 5.82 -13.29 -10.57
CA ILE A 321 6.43 -12.46 -9.54
C ILE A 321 7.16 -13.37 -8.58
N LEU A 322 8.48 -13.20 -8.46
CA LEU A 322 9.29 -13.89 -7.46
C LEU A 322 9.57 -12.91 -6.31
N HIS A 323 9.12 -13.26 -5.12
CA HIS A 323 9.44 -12.54 -3.89
C HIS A 323 10.92 -12.78 -3.47
N PRO A 324 11.43 -12.07 -2.45
CA PRO A 324 12.84 -12.18 -2.07
C PRO A 324 13.32 -13.61 -1.81
N ASN A 325 14.58 -13.88 -2.17
CA ASN A 325 15.32 -15.14 -1.90
C ASN A 325 14.69 -16.39 -2.52
N VAL A 326 13.83 -16.28 -3.52
CA VAL A 326 13.26 -17.44 -4.21
C VAL A 326 14.32 -18.12 -5.06
N THR A 327 14.36 -19.46 -4.98
CA THR A 327 15.22 -20.28 -5.85
C THR A 327 14.37 -21.12 -6.79
N ILE A 328 14.59 -20.97 -8.10
CA ILE A 328 13.97 -21.79 -9.15
C ILE A 328 14.97 -22.84 -9.61
N GLY A 329 14.62 -24.11 -9.43
CA GLY A 329 15.46 -25.27 -9.80
C GLY A 329 15.61 -25.44 -11.30
N GLU A 330 16.64 -26.22 -11.71
CA GLU A 330 16.96 -26.50 -13.11
C GLU A 330 15.77 -27.10 -13.87
N TYR A 331 15.56 -26.67 -15.12
CA TYR A 331 14.48 -27.15 -15.99
C TYR A 331 13.05 -26.89 -15.43
N ALA A 332 12.90 -26.10 -14.37
CA ALA A 332 11.58 -25.74 -13.86
C ALA A 332 10.89 -24.73 -14.79
N VAL A 333 9.57 -24.80 -14.87
CA VAL A 333 8.74 -23.89 -15.70
C VAL A 333 7.70 -23.24 -14.82
N ILE A 334 7.75 -21.92 -14.75
CA ILE A 334 6.86 -21.08 -13.92
C ILE A 334 6.11 -20.12 -14.83
N ASP A 335 4.77 -20.10 -14.75
CA ASP A 335 3.94 -19.18 -15.50
C ASP A 335 2.73 -18.69 -14.66
N LYS A 336 2.49 -17.40 -14.60
CA LYS A 336 1.43 -16.72 -13.84
C LYS A 336 1.41 -17.06 -12.34
N ALA A 337 2.59 -17.16 -11.74
CA ALA A 337 2.74 -17.43 -10.31
C ALA A 337 3.25 -16.22 -9.53
N ILE A 338 2.83 -16.11 -8.28
CA ILE A 338 3.46 -15.27 -7.25
C ILE A 338 4.14 -16.23 -6.29
N ILE A 339 5.46 -16.36 -6.39
CA ILE A 339 6.22 -17.28 -5.52
C ILE A 339 6.64 -16.49 -4.29
N LEU A 340 6.27 -16.98 -3.10
CA LEU A 340 6.53 -16.29 -1.84
C LEU A 340 8.00 -16.39 -1.42
N GLU A 341 8.38 -15.48 -0.54
CA GLU A 341 9.72 -15.34 0.02
C GLU A 341 10.28 -16.67 0.54
N ASP A 342 11.60 -16.90 0.34
CA ASP A 342 12.36 -18.07 0.79
C ASP A 342 11.84 -19.41 0.23
N THR A 343 11.04 -19.39 -0.84
CA THR A 343 10.52 -20.61 -1.47
C THR A 343 11.56 -21.22 -2.42
N VAL A 344 11.73 -22.54 -2.31
CA VAL A 344 12.61 -23.31 -3.20
C VAL A 344 11.77 -24.21 -4.11
N ILE A 345 11.80 -23.91 -5.41
CA ILE A 345 11.18 -24.75 -6.44
C ILE A 345 12.18 -25.80 -6.88
N MET A 346 11.78 -27.08 -6.75
CA MET A 346 12.63 -28.21 -7.11
C MET A 346 12.88 -28.29 -8.63
N PRO A 347 14.00 -28.91 -9.07
CA PRO A 347 14.27 -29.11 -10.48
C PRO A 347 13.14 -29.84 -11.22
N LYS A 348 12.90 -29.44 -12.49
CA LYS A 348 11.88 -30.02 -13.38
C LYS A 348 10.42 -29.79 -12.91
N THR A 349 10.18 -29.01 -11.88
CA THR A 349 8.83 -28.65 -11.43
C THR A 349 8.12 -27.82 -12.48
N ARG A 350 6.83 -28.07 -12.71
CA ARG A 350 6.01 -27.30 -13.64
C ARG A 350 4.83 -26.67 -12.89
N LEU A 351 4.87 -25.35 -12.75
CA LEU A 351 3.81 -24.52 -12.15
C LEU A 351 3.30 -23.56 -13.23
N VAL A 352 2.20 -23.92 -13.86
CA VAL A 352 1.59 -23.15 -14.95
C VAL A 352 0.12 -22.99 -14.62
N PHE A 353 -0.32 -21.75 -14.47
CA PHE A 353 -1.67 -21.42 -13.99
C PHE A 353 -2.45 -20.61 -15.03
N ASP A 354 -3.77 -20.76 -15.04
CA ASP A 354 -4.66 -19.95 -15.88
C ASP A 354 -4.87 -18.54 -15.28
N THR A 355 -4.90 -18.45 -13.95
CA THR A 355 -5.03 -17.22 -13.18
C THR A 355 -3.84 -17.05 -12.24
N PRO A 356 -3.49 -15.80 -11.84
CA PRO A 356 -2.40 -15.55 -10.90
C PRO A 356 -2.58 -16.35 -9.61
N THR A 357 -1.61 -17.20 -9.31
CA THR A 357 -1.68 -18.11 -8.16
C THR A 357 -0.50 -17.90 -7.24
N VAL A 358 -0.79 -17.81 -5.94
CA VAL A 358 0.24 -17.70 -4.89
C VAL A 358 0.78 -19.08 -4.57
N VAL A 359 2.11 -19.22 -4.56
CA VAL A 359 2.81 -20.47 -4.27
C VAL A 359 3.73 -20.25 -3.09
N ASP A 360 3.57 -21.04 -2.04
CA ASP A 360 4.42 -21.11 -0.87
C ASP A 360 4.91 -22.55 -0.64
N ASN A 361 5.78 -22.74 0.35
CA ASN A 361 6.30 -24.06 0.69
C ASN A 361 5.18 -25.03 1.15
N GLU A 362 4.11 -24.53 1.82
CA GLU A 362 2.98 -25.37 2.26
C GLU A 362 2.23 -25.95 1.06
N MET A 363 1.98 -25.12 0.04
CA MET A 363 1.33 -25.56 -1.20
C MET A 363 2.20 -26.60 -1.93
N LEU A 364 3.51 -26.37 -2.03
CA LEU A 364 4.44 -27.31 -2.69
C LEU A 364 4.46 -28.67 -1.98
N TRP A 365 4.47 -28.70 -0.66
CA TRP A 365 4.37 -29.95 0.10
C TRP A 365 3.06 -30.69 -0.16
N SER A 366 1.94 -29.96 -0.25
CA SER A 366 0.63 -30.58 -0.57
C SER A 366 0.56 -31.17 -1.98
N MET A 367 1.38 -30.68 -2.91
CA MET A 367 1.48 -31.18 -4.30
C MET A 367 2.43 -32.38 -4.46
N GLY A 368 3.01 -32.93 -3.40
CA GLY A 368 3.90 -34.08 -3.43
C GLY A 368 5.39 -33.70 -3.41
N GLY A 369 5.75 -32.66 -2.71
CA GLY A 369 7.15 -32.38 -2.36
C GLY A 369 7.79 -33.57 -1.62
N PRO A 370 9.13 -33.70 -1.65
CA PRO A 370 9.79 -34.84 -1.05
C PRO A 370 9.42 -34.93 0.43
N HIS A 371 8.79 -36.03 0.80
CA HIS A 371 8.77 -36.47 2.20
C HIS A 371 10.22 -36.88 2.55
N ASP A 372 10.81 -36.19 3.52
CA ASP A 372 12.04 -36.59 4.16
C ASP A 372 11.94 -38.01 4.69
#